data_8a294d771c6888b04eaf74bf916c2c89
#
_entry.id   8a294d771c6888b04eaf74bf916c2c89
#
_cell.length_a   1.000
_cell.length_b   1.000
_cell.length_c   1.000
_cell.angle_alpha   90.00
_cell.angle_beta   90.00
_cell.angle_gamma   90.00
#
_symmetry.space_group_name_H-M   'P 1'
#
loop_
_entity.id
_entity.type
_entity.pdbx_description
1 polymer ?
#
loop_
_entity_poly.entity_id
_entity_poly.type
_entity_poly.pdbx_seq_one_letter_code
_entity_poly.pdbx_strand_id
1 'polypeptide(L)'
;MVSAARARDVLRSAFWLVPSLCVLASIGLAVGLIALDQHLPAVHGFFLYPGPPDGARSFLSSIIIAMISFTGLVFSITIVVLQLTSGQFSPRVLRMFLRDRTIQATLGVFMATFVYAMTVQRAVLGTQGHDPFVPRIAVTVAFVFVLASVGLFIRYIDHVANLVRAATIVSAIGAQARHVLEHRYPPDAAASEEPATSLPPPSRTIPARSAGVLVSVNEELLVRIAADAGCVLALVPRVGDFVPAGAPLCLVRPQSPLAADDGADDGADDGADHWPDHGPELDERVHGEVALDTERTMEQDLAFGFRQLVDIAERALSPAVNDPTTACQSLDVLHDLLRRLATRHLPGGSFRDPGGRVRLVVPQYAFADFLAVAVGEVWRYGSDAAQVPERIAGMLVDLAAAALPEHRRDVQHWLGRPDIAEAVAAAARPPS
;
A
#
# COMPACT_ATOMS: atom_id res chain seq x y z
N MET A 1 11.09 -6.96 -17.91
CA MET A 1 9.92 -6.10 -17.73
C MET A 1 9.72 -5.60 -16.30
N VAL A 2 10.13 -6.33 -15.28
CA VAL A 2 10.10 -5.94 -13.85
C VAL A 2 10.90 -4.65 -13.55
N SER A 3 12.03 -4.42 -14.26
CA SER A 3 12.87 -3.22 -14.08
C SER A 3 12.17 -1.91 -14.49
N ALA A 4 11.37 -1.90 -15.55
CA ALA A 4 10.69 -0.69 -16.03
C ALA A 4 9.45 -0.34 -15.19
N ALA A 5 8.77 -1.34 -14.62
CA ALA A 5 7.68 -1.16 -13.67
C ALA A 5 8.21 -0.60 -12.34
N ARG A 6 9.31 -1.16 -11.84
CA ARG A 6 9.98 -0.71 -10.62
C ARG A 6 10.53 0.73 -10.76
N ALA A 7 11.12 1.08 -11.91
CA ALA A 7 11.57 2.44 -12.19
C ALA A 7 10.40 3.44 -12.25
N ARG A 8 9.26 3.04 -12.81
CA ARG A 8 8.03 3.85 -12.87
C ARG A 8 7.40 4.05 -11.49
N ASP A 9 7.47 3.05 -10.63
CA ASP A 9 6.98 3.14 -9.24
C ASP A 9 7.88 4.04 -8.38
N VAL A 10 9.19 3.93 -8.51
CA VAL A 10 10.16 4.81 -7.83
C VAL A 10 9.97 6.27 -8.28
N LEU A 11 9.77 6.51 -9.58
CA LEU A 11 9.47 7.86 -10.08
C LEU A 11 8.10 8.39 -9.59
N ARG A 12 7.07 7.54 -9.56
CA ARG A 12 5.73 7.92 -9.07
C ARG A 12 5.68 8.12 -7.55
N SER A 13 6.58 7.51 -6.81
CA SER A 13 6.68 7.67 -5.35
C SER A 13 7.61 8.81 -4.92
N ALA A 14 8.33 9.47 -5.87
CA ALA A 14 9.23 10.55 -5.58
C ALA A 14 8.44 11.81 -5.18
N PHE A 15 8.45 12.15 -3.89
CA PHE A 15 7.80 13.34 -3.31
C PHE A 15 8.13 14.64 -4.06
N TRP A 16 9.36 14.76 -4.58
CA TRP A 16 9.88 15.94 -5.25
C TRP A 16 9.46 16.11 -6.72
N LEU A 17 8.91 15.07 -7.36
CA LEU A 17 8.60 15.11 -8.79
C LEU A 17 7.54 16.17 -9.13
N VAL A 18 6.43 16.18 -8.38
CA VAL A 18 5.31 17.12 -8.62
C VAL A 18 5.74 18.56 -8.36
N PRO A 19 6.38 18.91 -7.20
CA PRO A 19 6.88 20.25 -6.97
C PRO A 19 7.88 20.73 -8.03
N SER A 20 8.82 19.88 -8.44
CA SER A 20 9.81 20.24 -9.47
C SER A 20 9.17 20.53 -10.83
N LEU A 21 8.18 19.71 -11.24
CA LEU A 21 7.43 19.95 -12.47
C LEU A 21 6.64 21.28 -12.42
N CYS A 22 6.01 21.59 -11.28
CA CYS A 22 5.29 22.85 -11.08
C CYS A 22 6.24 24.04 -11.20
N VAL A 23 7.44 23.96 -10.62
CA VAL A 23 8.47 25.01 -10.71
C VAL A 23 8.93 25.20 -12.14
N LEU A 24 9.27 24.13 -12.86
CA LEU A 24 9.70 24.23 -14.26
C LEU A 24 8.60 24.81 -15.17
N ALA A 25 7.36 24.37 -14.96
CA ALA A 25 6.21 24.91 -15.68
C ALA A 25 6.01 26.41 -15.40
N SER A 26 6.20 26.84 -14.14
CA SER A 26 6.06 28.24 -13.74
C SER A 26 7.12 29.14 -14.36
N ILE A 27 8.37 28.68 -14.48
CA ILE A 27 9.44 29.39 -15.18
C ILE A 27 9.08 29.55 -16.66
N GLY A 28 8.69 28.46 -17.32
CA GLY A 28 8.29 28.50 -18.74
C GLY A 28 7.12 29.45 -18.98
N LEU A 29 6.11 29.42 -18.09
CA LEU A 29 4.96 30.32 -18.15
C LEU A 29 5.38 31.78 -17.93
N ALA A 30 6.23 32.06 -16.94
CA ALA A 30 6.71 33.41 -16.67
C ALA A 30 7.47 33.98 -17.89
N VAL A 31 8.41 33.22 -18.45
CA VAL A 31 9.18 33.63 -19.63
C VAL A 31 8.27 33.83 -20.85
N GLY A 32 7.33 32.93 -21.08
CA GLY A 32 6.37 33.03 -22.17
C GLY A 32 5.45 34.26 -22.07
N LEU A 33 4.94 34.55 -20.85
CA LEU A 33 4.09 35.73 -20.64
C LEU A 33 4.87 37.05 -20.70
N ILE A 34 6.11 37.08 -20.23
CA ILE A 34 6.99 38.23 -20.37
C ILE A 34 7.27 38.51 -21.85
N ALA A 35 7.57 37.49 -22.64
CA ALA A 35 7.77 37.63 -24.09
C ALA A 35 6.49 38.09 -24.79
N LEU A 36 5.33 37.58 -24.39
CA LEU A 36 4.03 38.01 -24.90
C LEU A 36 3.76 39.49 -24.60
N ASP A 37 4.03 39.92 -23.37
CA ASP A 37 3.87 41.33 -22.96
C ASP A 37 4.81 42.27 -23.76
N GLN A 38 5.97 41.82 -24.20
CA GLN A 38 6.91 42.60 -25.03
C GLN A 38 6.41 42.78 -26.48
N HIS A 39 5.65 41.81 -27.02
CA HIS A 39 5.15 41.83 -28.39
C HIS A 39 3.77 42.46 -28.56
N LEU A 40 3.00 42.55 -27.49
CA LEU A 40 1.69 43.17 -27.55
C LEU A 40 1.78 44.67 -27.32
N PRO A 41 1.17 45.53 -28.17
CA PRO A 41 1.03 46.93 -27.86
C PRO A 41 0.21 47.07 -26.59
N ALA A 42 0.51 48.09 -25.78
CA ALA A 42 -0.06 48.31 -24.44
C ALA A 42 -1.57 48.02 -24.36
N VAL A 43 -1.92 46.79 -24.01
CA VAL A 43 -3.31 46.38 -23.86
C VAL A 43 -3.84 46.98 -22.56
N HIS A 44 -4.75 47.95 -22.69
CA HIS A 44 -5.47 48.53 -21.56
C HIS A 44 -6.71 47.68 -21.31
N GLY A 45 -6.65 46.72 -20.37
CA GLY A 45 -7.78 45.92 -19.93
C GLY A 45 -8.12 46.20 -18.49
N PHE A 46 -9.41 46.22 -18.13
CA PHE A 46 -9.89 46.41 -16.77
C PHE A 46 -9.29 45.45 -15.73
N PHE A 47 -8.87 44.27 -16.16
CA PHE A 47 -8.30 43.23 -15.30
C PHE A 47 -6.77 43.22 -15.27
N LEU A 48 -6.08 44.05 -16.05
CA LEU A 48 -4.61 44.09 -16.10
C LEU A 48 -4.06 45.04 -15.05
N TYR A 49 -2.89 44.70 -14.51
CA TYR A 49 -2.20 45.54 -13.52
C TYR A 49 -2.00 46.98 -14.04
N PRO A 50 -2.60 47.99 -13.39
CA PRO A 50 -2.57 49.37 -13.91
C PRO A 50 -1.41 50.24 -13.33
N GLY A 51 -0.61 49.65 -12.40
CA GLY A 51 0.35 50.40 -11.59
C GLY A 51 1.70 50.68 -12.24
N PRO A 52 2.51 51.60 -11.62
CA PRO A 52 3.87 51.88 -12.05
C PRO A 52 4.83 50.72 -11.76
N PRO A 53 6.06 50.74 -12.35
CA PRO A 53 7.08 49.69 -12.14
C PRO A 53 7.41 49.44 -10.67
N ASP A 54 7.53 50.50 -9.86
CA ASP A 54 7.87 50.36 -8.43
C ASP A 54 6.73 49.70 -7.63
N GLY A 55 5.49 49.99 -8.00
CA GLY A 55 4.34 49.29 -7.44
C GLY A 55 4.31 47.80 -7.79
N ALA A 56 4.63 47.44 -9.05
CA ALA A 56 4.73 46.04 -9.49
C ALA A 56 5.84 45.30 -8.74
N ARG A 57 7.02 45.90 -8.57
CA ARG A 57 8.12 45.32 -7.80
C ARG A 57 7.74 45.10 -6.33
N SER A 58 7.12 46.11 -5.69
CA SER A 58 6.67 46.00 -4.30
C SER A 58 5.64 44.91 -4.13
N PHE A 59 4.68 44.80 -5.05
CA PHE A 59 3.66 43.76 -5.07
C PHE A 59 4.27 42.36 -5.22
N LEU A 60 5.16 42.18 -6.21
CA LEU A 60 5.84 40.88 -6.43
C LEU A 60 6.76 40.53 -5.24
N SER A 61 7.46 41.51 -4.64
CA SER A 61 8.25 41.25 -3.42
C SER A 61 7.38 40.79 -2.26
N SER A 62 6.19 41.36 -2.10
CA SER A 62 5.24 40.93 -1.07
C SER A 62 4.78 39.48 -1.30
N ILE A 63 4.52 39.10 -2.57
CA ILE A 63 4.19 37.71 -2.93
C ILE A 63 5.36 36.79 -2.59
N ILE A 64 6.57 37.13 -2.96
CA ILE A 64 7.77 36.32 -2.71
C ILE A 64 7.92 36.04 -1.21
N ILE A 65 7.83 37.07 -0.37
CA ILE A 65 7.97 36.96 1.10
C ILE A 65 6.83 36.10 1.67
N ALA A 66 5.59 36.37 1.24
CA ALA A 66 4.44 35.61 1.68
C ALA A 66 4.55 34.12 1.30
N MET A 67 4.96 33.81 0.06
CA MET A 67 5.05 32.41 -0.40
C MET A 67 6.17 31.62 0.30
N ILE A 68 7.30 32.25 0.63
CA ILE A 68 8.35 31.63 1.46
C ILE A 68 7.77 31.27 2.84
N SER A 69 7.07 32.22 3.47
CA SER A 69 6.48 32.03 4.80
C SER A 69 5.42 30.90 4.78
N PHE A 70 4.52 30.90 3.79
CA PHE A 70 3.51 29.85 3.65
C PHE A 70 4.15 28.49 3.37
N THR A 71 5.18 28.42 2.52
CA THR A 71 5.89 27.17 2.24
C THR A 71 6.52 26.61 3.51
N GLY A 72 7.17 27.47 4.32
CA GLY A 72 7.74 27.08 5.61
C GLY A 72 6.68 26.59 6.59
N LEU A 73 5.53 27.26 6.66
CA LEU A 73 4.41 26.86 7.51
C LEU A 73 3.84 25.49 7.10
N VAL A 74 3.56 25.27 5.81
CA VAL A 74 3.06 23.98 5.29
C VAL A 74 4.05 22.86 5.57
N PHE A 75 5.34 23.13 5.36
CA PHE A 75 6.39 22.15 5.65
C PHE A 75 6.45 21.82 7.15
N SER A 76 6.38 22.83 8.02
CA SER A 76 6.36 22.65 9.48
C SER A 76 5.16 21.84 9.94
N ILE A 77 3.95 22.17 9.47
CA ILE A 77 2.73 21.41 9.77
C ILE A 77 2.87 19.97 9.28
N THR A 78 3.38 19.77 8.06
CA THR A 78 3.58 18.43 7.51
C THR A 78 4.52 17.60 8.39
N ILE A 79 5.64 18.17 8.85
CA ILE A 79 6.58 17.48 9.75
C ILE A 79 5.91 17.13 11.09
N VAL A 80 5.17 18.08 11.70
CA VAL A 80 4.47 17.82 12.95
C VAL A 80 3.46 16.68 12.79
N VAL A 81 2.68 16.67 11.71
CA VAL A 81 1.73 15.60 11.39
C VAL A 81 2.43 14.27 11.20
N LEU A 82 3.56 14.25 10.50
CA LEU A 82 4.38 13.04 10.33
C LEU A 82 4.90 12.52 11.69
N GLN A 83 5.34 13.42 12.58
CA GLN A 83 5.78 13.04 13.93
C GLN A 83 4.64 12.48 14.77
N LEU A 84 3.48 13.13 14.78
CA LEU A 84 2.29 12.66 15.49
C LEU A 84 1.82 11.30 14.94
N THR A 85 1.77 11.16 13.62
CA THR A 85 1.34 9.91 12.97
C THR A 85 2.34 8.78 13.23
N SER A 86 3.65 9.04 13.16
CA SER A 86 4.69 8.06 13.50
C SER A 86 4.64 7.68 14.99
N GLY A 87 4.29 8.62 15.86
CA GLY A 87 4.10 8.40 17.29
C GLY A 87 2.84 7.61 17.63
N GLN A 88 1.71 7.82 16.94
CA GLN A 88 0.40 7.21 17.22
C GLN A 88 0.05 6.02 16.32
N PHE A 89 0.62 5.91 15.13
CA PHE A 89 0.35 4.83 14.17
C PHE A 89 1.66 4.13 13.78
N SER A 90 1.56 2.95 13.17
CA SER A 90 2.73 2.21 12.69
C SER A 90 3.55 3.08 11.71
N PRO A 91 4.91 3.00 11.73
CA PRO A 91 5.78 3.69 10.76
C PRO A 91 5.40 3.44 9.30
N ARG A 92 4.64 2.39 9.05
CA ARG A 92 4.15 1.97 7.72
C ARG A 92 3.09 2.92 7.14
N VAL A 93 2.32 3.61 8.00
CA VAL A 93 1.35 4.63 7.59
C VAL A 93 2.04 5.88 7.03
N LEU A 94 3.30 6.11 7.40
CA LEU A 94 4.10 7.25 6.95
C LEU A 94 4.22 7.34 5.41
N ARG A 95 4.32 6.20 4.72
CA ARG A 95 4.40 6.18 3.24
C ARG A 95 3.14 6.70 2.56
N MET A 96 1.97 6.53 3.19
CA MET A 96 0.70 7.04 2.66
C MET A 96 0.69 8.57 2.62
N PHE A 97 1.27 9.24 3.65
CA PHE A 97 1.42 10.69 3.70
C PHE A 97 2.41 11.23 2.67
N LEU A 98 3.56 10.57 2.49
CA LEU A 98 4.56 11.00 1.51
C LEU A 98 4.08 10.87 0.06
N ARG A 99 3.13 9.98 -0.20
CA ARG A 99 2.50 9.78 -1.52
C ARG A 99 1.26 10.65 -1.75
N ASP A 100 0.87 11.45 -0.76
CA ASP A 100 -0.34 12.28 -0.85
C ASP A 100 -0.17 13.40 -1.88
N ARG A 101 -1.00 13.34 -2.93
CA ARG A 101 -0.95 14.29 -4.05
C ARG A 101 -1.38 15.69 -3.64
N THR A 102 -2.24 15.83 -2.63
CA THR A 102 -2.69 17.13 -2.14
C THR A 102 -1.54 17.89 -1.48
N ILE A 103 -0.75 17.21 -0.65
CA ILE A 103 0.44 17.79 -0.02
C ILE A 103 1.48 18.17 -1.08
N GLN A 104 1.77 17.26 -2.01
CA GLN A 104 2.73 17.50 -3.11
C GLN A 104 2.29 18.66 -4.00
N ALA A 105 1.00 18.73 -4.38
CA ALA A 105 0.45 19.80 -5.20
C ALA A 105 0.49 21.16 -4.47
N THR A 106 0.15 21.18 -3.18
CA THR A 106 0.20 22.41 -2.38
C THR A 106 1.60 22.98 -2.32
N LEU A 107 2.59 22.16 -1.96
CA LEU A 107 4.00 22.59 -1.97
C LEU A 107 4.46 22.98 -3.37
N GLY A 108 4.05 22.23 -4.40
CA GLY A 108 4.37 22.50 -5.79
C GLY A 108 3.86 23.87 -6.26
N VAL A 109 2.59 24.19 -5.98
CA VAL A 109 2.00 25.48 -6.37
C VAL A 109 2.63 26.64 -5.59
N PHE A 110 2.94 26.47 -4.30
CA PHE A 110 3.57 27.52 -3.51
C PHE A 110 4.99 27.83 -4.00
N MET A 111 5.79 26.79 -4.24
CA MET A 111 7.12 26.96 -4.84
C MET A 111 7.05 27.53 -6.26
N ALA A 112 6.08 27.11 -7.06
CA ALA A 112 5.85 27.63 -8.40
C ALA A 112 5.45 29.12 -8.37
N THR A 113 4.56 29.53 -7.46
CA THR A 113 4.15 30.93 -7.28
C THR A 113 5.34 31.80 -6.87
N PHE A 114 6.16 31.30 -5.94
CA PHE A 114 7.38 31.96 -5.51
C PHE A 114 8.36 32.19 -6.68
N VAL A 115 8.70 31.11 -7.42
CA VAL A 115 9.66 31.16 -8.53
C VAL A 115 9.10 32.00 -9.69
N TYR A 116 7.80 31.87 -9.96
CA TYR A 116 7.10 32.72 -10.93
C TYR A 116 7.25 34.20 -10.61
N ALA A 117 6.87 34.61 -9.37
CA ALA A 117 6.97 35.99 -8.94
C ALA A 117 8.39 36.53 -9.01
N MET A 118 9.39 35.71 -8.63
CA MET A 118 10.80 36.06 -8.70
C MET A 118 11.28 36.24 -10.15
N THR A 119 10.81 35.39 -11.07
CA THR A 119 11.14 35.48 -12.49
C THR A 119 10.53 36.74 -13.13
N VAL A 120 9.25 37.00 -12.84
CA VAL A 120 8.55 38.21 -13.33
C VAL A 120 9.16 39.48 -12.77
N GLN A 121 9.54 39.49 -11.47
CA GLN A 121 10.16 40.64 -10.84
C GLN A 121 11.47 41.09 -11.49
N ARG A 122 12.26 40.11 -11.99
CA ARG A 122 13.51 40.42 -12.71
C ARG A 122 13.26 41.12 -14.05
N ALA A 123 12.10 40.92 -14.66
CA ALA A 123 11.75 41.56 -15.95
C ALA A 123 11.14 42.95 -15.80
N VAL A 124 10.78 43.39 -14.58
CA VAL A 124 10.28 44.73 -14.34
C VAL A 124 11.45 45.70 -14.40
N LEU A 125 11.54 46.56 -15.42
CA LEU A 125 12.56 47.59 -15.58
C LEU A 125 12.08 48.91 -15.00
N GLY A 126 12.90 49.53 -14.19
CA GLY A 126 12.63 50.87 -13.59
C GLY A 126 13.09 51.98 -14.50
N THR A 127 12.82 53.23 -14.09
CA THR A 127 13.08 54.48 -14.83
C THR A 127 14.56 54.88 -14.91
N GLN A 128 15.50 54.17 -14.29
CA GLN A 128 16.92 54.51 -14.34
C GLN A 128 17.57 53.98 -15.62
N GLY A 129 17.59 54.80 -16.68
CA GLY A 129 18.42 54.61 -17.87
C GLY A 129 17.81 53.71 -18.98
N HIS A 130 16.58 53.24 -18.82
CA HIS A 130 15.85 52.44 -19.83
C HIS A 130 14.38 52.85 -19.85
N ASP A 131 13.69 52.61 -20.95
CA ASP A 131 12.23 52.79 -21.00
C ASP A 131 11.55 51.87 -19.96
N PRO A 132 10.64 52.43 -19.14
CA PRO A 132 9.99 51.69 -18.07
C PRO A 132 9.11 50.56 -18.67
N PHE A 133 9.44 49.31 -18.33
CA PHE A 133 8.69 48.14 -18.80
C PHE A 133 8.06 47.40 -17.62
N VAL A 134 6.76 47.19 -17.69
CA VAL A 134 5.98 46.37 -16.73
C VAL A 134 5.26 45.29 -17.49
N PRO A 135 5.57 44.00 -17.27
CA PRO A 135 4.83 42.90 -17.88
C PRO A 135 3.48 42.72 -17.19
N ARG A 136 2.47 43.46 -17.63
CA ARG A 136 1.16 43.61 -16.99
C ARG A 136 0.39 42.32 -16.90
N ILE A 137 0.43 41.49 -17.97
CA ILE A 137 -0.23 40.16 -18.01
C ILE A 137 0.45 39.25 -17.00
N ALA A 138 1.81 39.23 -17.00
CA ALA A 138 2.54 38.37 -16.08
C ALA A 138 2.31 38.77 -14.61
N VAL A 139 2.24 40.06 -14.28
CA VAL A 139 1.92 40.52 -12.91
C VAL A 139 0.50 40.16 -12.51
N THR A 140 -0.45 40.25 -13.44
CA THR A 140 -1.85 39.85 -13.17
C THR A 140 -1.96 38.35 -12.90
N VAL A 141 -1.24 37.52 -13.67
CA VAL A 141 -1.18 36.07 -13.45
C VAL A 141 -0.52 35.72 -12.10
N ALA A 142 0.46 36.51 -11.64
CA ALA A 142 1.01 36.37 -10.28
C ALA A 142 -0.10 36.53 -9.21
N PHE A 143 -1.01 37.48 -9.39
CA PHE A 143 -2.15 37.65 -8.48
C PHE A 143 -3.10 36.45 -8.50
N VAL A 144 -3.38 35.90 -9.67
CA VAL A 144 -4.19 34.67 -9.80
C VAL A 144 -3.52 33.49 -9.08
N PHE A 145 -2.20 33.35 -9.20
CA PHE A 145 -1.45 32.33 -8.47
C PHE A 145 -1.54 32.49 -6.94
N VAL A 146 -1.54 33.74 -6.44
CA VAL A 146 -1.75 33.99 -5.00
C VAL A 146 -3.14 33.53 -4.58
N LEU A 147 -4.19 33.88 -5.32
CA LEU A 147 -5.55 33.45 -5.00
C LEU A 147 -5.68 31.92 -5.04
N ALA A 148 -5.10 31.27 -6.04
CA ALA A 148 -5.05 29.82 -6.13
C ALA A 148 -4.28 29.20 -4.94
N SER A 149 -3.18 29.82 -4.53
CA SER A 149 -2.39 29.38 -3.37
C SER A 149 -3.19 29.48 -2.07
N VAL A 150 -3.94 30.58 -1.86
CA VAL A 150 -4.81 30.74 -0.69
C VAL A 150 -5.90 29.67 -0.66
N GLY A 151 -6.58 29.44 -1.78
CA GLY A 151 -7.61 28.39 -1.89
C GLY A 151 -7.04 27.00 -1.62
N LEU A 152 -5.86 26.72 -2.14
CA LEU A 152 -5.17 25.45 -1.94
C LEU A 152 -4.67 25.29 -0.50
N PHE A 153 -4.28 26.38 0.17
CA PHE A 153 -3.91 26.37 1.59
C PHE A 153 -5.10 26.01 2.50
N ILE A 154 -6.28 26.59 2.24
CA ILE A 154 -7.51 26.25 2.97
C ILE A 154 -7.84 24.77 2.80
N ARG A 155 -7.78 24.27 1.55
CA ARG A 155 -7.98 22.86 1.26
C ARG A 155 -6.93 21.95 1.92
N TYR A 156 -5.67 22.40 1.99
CA TYR A 156 -4.58 21.68 2.65
C TYR A 156 -4.86 21.50 4.15
N ILE A 157 -5.29 22.57 4.84
CA ILE A 157 -5.60 22.51 6.28
C ILE A 157 -6.73 21.51 6.54
N ASP A 158 -7.82 21.60 5.77
CA ASP A 158 -8.93 20.65 5.89
C ASP A 158 -8.48 19.21 5.62
N HIS A 159 -7.71 19.01 4.56
CA HIS A 159 -7.17 17.69 4.19
C HIS A 159 -6.28 17.10 5.29
N VAL A 160 -5.35 17.89 5.83
CA VAL A 160 -4.44 17.46 6.90
C VAL A 160 -5.21 17.13 8.18
N ALA A 161 -6.21 17.95 8.55
CA ALA A 161 -7.05 17.69 9.71
C ALA A 161 -7.82 16.36 9.59
N ASN A 162 -8.22 15.99 8.37
CA ASN A 162 -8.91 14.73 8.10
C ASN A 162 -7.94 13.53 8.03
N LEU A 163 -6.70 13.72 7.57
CA LEU A 163 -5.70 12.66 7.47
C LEU A 163 -5.26 12.10 8.85
N VAL A 164 -5.30 12.93 9.89
CA VAL A 164 -4.90 12.53 11.25
C VAL A 164 -5.99 11.72 11.97
N ARG A 165 -7.21 11.68 11.43
CA ARG A 165 -8.31 10.92 12.05
C ARG A 165 -8.08 9.42 11.91
N ALA A 166 -8.03 8.71 13.03
CA ALA A 166 -7.88 7.24 13.07
C ALA A 166 -8.89 6.52 12.16
N ALA A 167 -10.15 6.97 12.16
CA ALA A 167 -11.21 6.41 11.32
C ALA A 167 -10.87 6.49 9.81
N THR A 168 -10.22 7.55 9.34
CA THR A 168 -9.80 7.71 7.94
C THR A 168 -8.72 6.69 7.59
N ILE A 169 -7.73 6.50 8.48
CA ILE A 169 -6.64 5.54 8.29
C ILE A 169 -7.17 4.10 8.28
N VAL A 170 -8.00 3.75 9.25
CA VAL A 170 -8.65 2.43 9.36
C VAL A 170 -9.47 2.13 8.10
N SER A 171 -10.27 3.11 7.63
CA SER A 171 -11.07 2.98 6.40
C SER A 171 -10.20 2.80 5.15
N ALA A 172 -9.09 3.52 5.03
CA ALA A 172 -8.17 3.42 3.90
C ALA A 172 -7.46 2.05 3.84
N ILE A 173 -6.98 1.55 4.99
CA ILE A 173 -6.40 0.21 5.11
C ILE A 173 -7.46 -0.84 4.75
N GLY A 174 -8.67 -0.70 5.28
CA GLY A 174 -9.77 -1.59 4.96
C GLY A 174 -10.14 -1.61 3.48
N ALA A 175 -10.13 -0.45 2.81
CA ALA A 175 -10.37 -0.37 1.37
C ALA A 175 -9.29 -1.08 0.56
N GLN A 176 -8.03 -0.89 0.92
CA GLN A 176 -6.90 -1.59 0.28
C GLN A 176 -6.94 -3.09 0.54
N ALA A 177 -7.21 -3.52 1.77
CA ALA A 177 -7.34 -4.93 2.11
C ALA A 177 -8.50 -5.59 1.36
N ARG A 178 -9.66 -4.93 1.22
CA ARG A 178 -10.78 -5.41 0.38
C ARG A 178 -10.36 -5.57 -1.07
N HIS A 179 -9.61 -4.63 -1.61
CA HIS A 179 -9.12 -4.73 -3.00
C HIS A 179 -8.23 -5.97 -3.20
N VAL A 180 -7.29 -6.23 -2.28
CA VAL A 180 -6.45 -7.44 -2.31
C VAL A 180 -7.30 -8.69 -2.15
N LEU A 181 -8.27 -8.68 -1.22
CA LEU A 181 -9.18 -9.79 -0.97
C LEU A 181 -9.98 -10.16 -2.22
N GLU A 182 -10.57 -9.18 -2.93
CA GLU A 182 -11.36 -9.44 -4.13
C GLU A 182 -10.53 -10.05 -5.28
N HIS A 183 -9.22 -9.70 -5.37
CA HIS A 183 -8.34 -10.24 -6.41
C HIS A 183 -7.74 -11.60 -6.06
N ARG A 184 -7.38 -11.81 -4.79
CA ARG A 184 -6.69 -13.05 -4.36
C ARG A 184 -7.66 -14.15 -3.92
N TYR A 185 -8.86 -13.78 -3.47
CA TYR A 185 -9.89 -14.68 -2.95
C TYR A 185 -11.24 -14.37 -3.64
N PRO A 186 -11.39 -14.62 -4.94
CA PRO A 186 -12.61 -14.29 -5.67
C PRO A 186 -13.80 -15.09 -5.10
N PRO A 187 -15.02 -14.52 -5.10
CA PRO A 187 -16.20 -15.17 -4.50
C PRO A 187 -16.62 -16.47 -5.19
N ASP A 188 -16.31 -16.57 -6.49
CA ASP A 188 -16.66 -17.74 -7.33
C ASP A 188 -15.53 -18.77 -7.42
N ALA A 189 -14.51 -18.68 -6.55
CA ALA A 189 -13.46 -19.69 -6.51
C ALA A 189 -14.08 -21.06 -6.20
N ALA A 190 -13.82 -22.04 -7.06
CA ALA A 190 -14.17 -23.42 -6.76
C ALA A 190 -13.45 -23.86 -5.48
N ALA A 191 -14.09 -24.75 -4.71
CA ALA A 191 -13.43 -25.37 -3.57
C ALA A 191 -12.06 -25.89 -4.05
N SER A 192 -10.99 -25.36 -3.46
CA SER A 192 -9.65 -25.82 -3.84
C SER A 192 -9.55 -27.30 -3.53
N GLU A 193 -9.10 -28.07 -4.52
CA GLU A 193 -8.62 -29.42 -4.23
C GLU A 193 -7.59 -29.31 -3.08
N GLU A 194 -7.65 -30.26 -2.16
CA GLU A 194 -6.73 -30.32 -1.02
C GLU A 194 -5.28 -30.05 -1.47
N PRO A 195 -4.50 -29.32 -0.67
CA PRO A 195 -3.09 -29.10 -0.96
C PRO A 195 -2.48 -30.46 -1.27
N ALA A 196 -1.68 -30.53 -2.36
CA ALA A 196 -1.10 -31.78 -2.85
C ALA A 196 -0.45 -32.55 -1.69
N THR A 197 -1.18 -33.49 -1.12
CA THR A 197 -0.91 -34.11 0.18
C THR A 197 0.30 -35.08 0.12
N SER A 198 0.77 -35.42 -1.08
CA SER A 198 1.95 -36.27 -1.28
C SER A 198 2.84 -35.74 -2.40
N LEU A 199 3.61 -34.74 -2.09
CA LEU A 199 4.72 -34.35 -2.97
C LEU A 199 5.93 -35.26 -2.70
N PRO A 200 6.67 -35.67 -3.74
CA PRO A 200 7.90 -36.41 -3.55
C PRO A 200 8.91 -35.63 -2.72
N PRO A 201 9.90 -36.29 -2.08
CA PRO A 201 10.91 -35.60 -1.31
C PRO A 201 11.65 -34.57 -2.19
N PRO A 202 12.13 -33.43 -1.62
CA PRO A 202 12.87 -32.46 -2.40
C PRO A 202 14.21 -33.03 -2.84
N SER A 203 14.55 -32.85 -4.11
CA SER A 203 15.87 -33.22 -4.65
C SER A 203 16.90 -32.11 -4.43
N ARG A 204 16.45 -30.85 -4.38
CA ARG A 204 17.32 -29.69 -4.23
C ARG A 204 16.60 -28.52 -3.57
N THR A 205 17.39 -27.64 -2.94
CA THR A 205 16.92 -26.41 -2.33
C THR A 205 17.55 -25.21 -3.03
N ILE A 206 16.74 -24.21 -3.37
CA ILE A 206 17.17 -22.92 -3.87
C ILE A 206 17.20 -21.96 -2.66
N PRO A 207 18.39 -21.46 -2.24
CA PRO A 207 18.49 -20.54 -1.12
C PRO A 207 18.15 -19.09 -1.53
N ALA A 208 17.72 -18.28 -0.59
CA ALA A 208 17.55 -16.85 -0.78
C ALA A 208 18.90 -16.14 -0.97
N ARG A 209 19.04 -15.30 -1.98
CA ARG A 209 20.29 -14.54 -2.26
C ARG A 209 20.56 -13.41 -1.28
N SER A 210 19.49 -12.80 -0.78
CA SER A 210 19.53 -11.69 0.17
C SER A 210 18.49 -11.89 1.25
N ALA A 211 18.72 -11.27 2.41
CA ALA A 211 17.68 -11.19 3.44
C ALA A 211 16.60 -10.20 3.01
N GLY A 212 15.34 -10.51 3.31
CA GLY A 212 14.21 -9.64 3.01
C GLY A 212 12.89 -10.30 3.34
N VAL A 213 11.81 -9.54 3.20
CA VAL A 213 10.44 -10.04 3.29
C VAL A 213 9.98 -10.45 1.88
N LEU A 214 9.38 -11.62 1.75
CA LEU A 214 8.76 -12.06 0.50
C LEU A 214 7.54 -11.19 0.20
N VAL A 215 7.65 -10.29 -0.78
CA VAL A 215 6.58 -9.32 -1.10
C VAL A 215 5.74 -9.70 -2.30
N SER A 216 6.33 -10.41 -3.26
CA SER A 216 5.57 -10.87 -4.43
C SER A 216 6.16 -12.13 -5.08
N VAL A 217 5.28 -12.90 -5.66
CA VAL A 217 5.57 -14.14 -6.40
C VAL A 217 4.83 -14.07 -7.73
N ASN A 218 5.54 -14.32 -8.82
CA ASN A 218 4.94 -14.45 -10.15
C ASN A 218 4.55 -15.90 -10.40
N GLU A 219 3.36 -16.27 -9.93
CA GLU A 219 2.87 -17.64 -9.94
C GLU A 219 2.82 -18.23 -11.35
N GLU A 220 2.33 -17.45 -12.34
CA GLU A 220 2.22 -17.92 -13.72
C GLU A 220 3.56 -18.25 -14.36
N LEU A 221 4.58 -17.39 -14.17
CA LEU A 221 5.90 -17.63 -14.71
C LEU A 221 6.63 -18.76 -13.98
N LEU A 222 6.46 -18.89 -12.66
CA LEU A 222 7.03 -20.02 -11.91
C LEU A 222 6.42 -21.35 -12.35
N VAL A 223 5.12 -21.40 -12.64
CA VAL A 223 4.47 -22.60 -13.20
C VAL A 223 5.09 -22.97 -14.55
N ARG A 224 5.33 -22.01 -15.45
CA ARG A 224 5.99 -22.23 -16.74
C ARG A 224 7.42 -22.71 -16.56
N ILE A 225 8.21 -22.06 -15.69
CA ILE A 225 9.57 -22.47 -15.35
C ILE A 225 9.62 -23.90 -14.86
N ALA A 226 8.70 -24.26 -13.95
CA ALA A 226 8.59 -25.61 -13.41
C ALA A 226 8.18 -26.65 -14.48
N ALA A 227 7.28 -26.28 -15.38
CA ALA A 227 6.87 -27.13 -16.49
C ALA A 227 8.00 -27.39 -17.48
N ASP A 228 8.73 -26.32 -17.86
CA ASP A 228 9.91 -26.42 -18.77
C ASP A 228 11.01 -27.30 -18.16
N ALA A 229 11.24 -27.16 -16.85
CA ALA A 229 12.24 -27.95 -16.12
C ALA A 229 11.72 -29.35 -15.73
N GLY A 230 10.48 -29.69 -16.01
CA GLY A 230 9.88 -30.99 -15.67
C GLY A 230 9.79 -31.24 -14.16
N CYS A 231 9.71 -30.21 -13.31
CA CYS A 231 9.74 -30.29 -11.85
C CYS A 231 8.49 -29.70 -11.18
N VAL A 232 8.44 -29.81 -9.86
CA VAL A 232 7.55 -29.07 -8.99
C VAL A 232 8.36 -28.15 -8.11
N LEU A 233 8.03 -26.85 -8.15
CA LEU A 233 8.60 -25.85 -7.28
C LEU A 233 7.70 -25.68 -6.05
N ALA A 234 8.27 -25.74 -4.85
CA ALA A 234 7.54 -25.50 -3.61
C ALA A 234 8.23 -24.37 -2.83
N LEU A 235 7.60 -23.21 -2.75
CA LEU A 235 8.08 -22.12 -1.92
C LEU A 235 8.01 -22.54 -0.45
N VAL A 236 9.02 -22.14 0.34
CA VAL A 236 9.06 -22.40 1.78
C VAL A 236 8.37 -21.28 2.55
N PRO A 237 8.68 -19.98 2.29
CA PRO A 237 8.01 -18.88 2.97
C PRO A 237 6.65 -18.55 2.35
N ARG A 238 5.75 -18.03 3.18
CA ARG A 238 4.53 -17.35 2.73
C ARG A 238 4.86 -15.93 2.24
N VAL A 239 4.02 -15.37 1.40
CA VAL A 239 4.09 -13.92 1.13
C VAL A 239 3.87 -13.18 2.46
N GLY A 240 4.81 -12.27 2.77
CA GLY A 240 4.85 -11.55 4.04
C GLY A 240 5.83 -12.11 5.07
N ASP A 241 6.40 -13.28 4.86
CA ASP A 241 7.41 -13.84 5.76
C ASP A 241 8.80 -13.23 5.50
N PHE A 242 9.57 -13.05 6.57
CA PHE A 242 10.98 -12.67 6.49
C PHE A 242 11.84 -13.90 6.17
N VAL A 243 12.68 -13.76 5.17
CA VAL A 243 13.61 -14.80 4.70
C VAL A 243 15.04 -14.34 4.93
N PRO A 244 15.82 -15.01 5.79
CA PRO A 244 17.24 -14.73 5.95
C PRO A 244 18.03 -15.06 4.66
N ALA A 245 19.13 -14.36 4.43
CA ALA A 245 20.05 -14.71 3.33
C ALA A 245 20.59 -16.14 3.52
N GLY A 246 20.58 -16.94 2.47
CA GLY A 246 20.99 -18.34 2.51
C GLY A 246 19.94 -19.32 3.05
N ALA A 247 18.82 -18.83 3.61
CA ALA A 247 17.73 -19.71 4.04
C ALA A 247 16.98 -20.33 2.83
N PRO A 248 16.34 -21.49 3.01
CA PRO A 248 15.54 -22.12 1.97
C PRO A 248 14.44 -21.17 1.43
N LEU A 249 14.49 -20.84 0.16
CA LEU A 249 13.47 -20.03 -0.53
C LEU A 249 12.50 -20.94 -1.28
N CYS A 250 13.03 -21.89 -2.05
CA CYS A 250 12.24 -22.80 -2.86
C CYS A 250 12.84 -24.21 -2.82
N LEU A 251 12.00 -25.21 -2.73
CA LEU A 251 12.35 -26.62 -2.85
C LEU A 251 12.01 -27.08 -4.25
N VAL A 252 12.97 -27.69 -4.93
CA VAL A 252 12.78 -28.35 -6.22
C VAL A 252 12.49 -29.81 -5.97
N ARG A 253 11.39 -30.31 -6.52
CA ARG A 253 10.94 -31.70 -6.36
C ARG A 253 10.80 -32.37 -7.73
N PRO A 254 11.21 -33.63 -7.88
CA PRO A 254 10.98 -34.38 -9.12
C PRO A 254 9.46 -34.49 -9.34
N GLN A 255 9.07 -34.54 -10.60
CA GLN A 255 7.69 -34.87 -10.92
C GLN A 255 7.50 -36.35 -10.64
N SER A 256 6.58 -36.73 -9.72
CA SER A 256 6.22 -38.13 -9.56
C SER A 256 5.66 -38.66 -10.88
N PRO A 257 6.11 -39.83 -11.41
CA PRO A 257 5.39 -40.48 -12.47
C PRO A 257 3.95 -40.67 -11.95
N LEU A 258 2.96 -40.16 -12.66
CA LEU A 258 1.59 -40.58 -12.44
C LEU A 258 1.63 -42.13 -12.51
N ALA A 259 1.09 -42.81 -11.51
CA ALA A 259 0.81 -44.21 -11.61
C ALA A 259 -0.01 -44.39 -12.91
N ALA A 260 0.65 -44.81 -13.98
CA ALA A 260 -0.01 -45.27 -15.17
C ALA A 260 -0.70 -46.57 -14.73
N ASP A 261 -2.01 -46.48 -14.57
CA ASP A 261 -2.87 -47.64 -14.51
C ASP A 261 -2.87 -48.21 -15.94
N ASP A 262 -1.89 -49.06 -16.20
CA ASP A 262 -1.97 -50.08 -17.23
C ASP A 262 -0.72 -50.96 -17.13
N GLY A 263 -0.95 -52.23 -16.84
CA GLY A 263 0.06 -53.26 -16.72
C GLY A 263 0.93 -53.42 -17.98
N ALA A 264 2.21 -53.12 -17.81
CA ALA A 264 3.30 -53.68 -18.60
C ALA A 264 4.51 -53.83 -17.68
N ASP A 265 4.67 -55.04 -17.22
CA ASP A 265 5.89 -55.58 -16.62
C ASP A 265 6.95 -55.62 -17.73
N ASP A 266 7.97 -54.79 -17.67
CA ASP A 266 9.23 -55.00 -18.38
C ASP A 266 10.37 -54.21 -17.72
N GLY A 267 11.26 -54.97 -17.10
CA GLY A 267 12.70 -54.69 -17.03
C GLY A 267 13.12 -53.59 -16.08
N ALA A 268 13.44 -54.00 -14.84
CA ALA A 268 14.31 -53.20 -13.96
C ALA A 268 15.59 -52.78 -14.72
N ASP A 269 15.67 -51.51 -15.12
CA ASP A 269 16.93 -50.82 -15.38
C ASP A 269 17.16 -49.88 -14.23
N ASP A 270 18.27 -50.09 -13.51
CA ASP A 270 18.78 -49.26 -12.41
C ASP A 270 19.22 -47.88 -12.93
N GLY A 271 18.31 -47.18 -13.57
CA GLY A 271 18.43 -45.75 -13.93
C GLY A 271 18.18 -44.88 -12.71
N ALA A 272 19.06 -44.95 -11.69
CA ALA A 272 19.10 -44.00 -10.61
C ALA A 272 19.19 -42.58 -11.21
N ASP A 273 18.08 -41.82 -11.10
CA ASP A 273 18.01 -40.39 -10.95
C ASP A 273 19.03 -39.54 -11.72
N HIS A 274 19.10 -39.66 -13.05
CA HIS A 274 19.74 -38.58 -13.83
C HIS A 274 18.73 -37.50 -14.17
N TRP A 275 18.32 -36.75 -13.12
CA TRP A 275 17.62 -35.48 -13.31
C TRP A 275 18.57 -34.51 -13.98
N PRO A 276 18.21 -33.88 -15.13
CA PRO A 276 19.06 -32.88 -15.75
C PRO A 276 19.39 -31.80 -14.73
N ASP A 277 20.67 -31.61 -14.46
CA ASP A 277 21.15 -30.58 -13.54
C ASP A 277 20.94 -29.18 -14.16
N HIS A 278 19.71 -28.69 -14.10
CA HIS A 278 19.38 -27.30 -14.47
C HIS A 278 19.84 -26.29 -13.39
N GLY A 279 20.76 -26.71 -12.55
CA GLY A 279 21.29 -26.03 -11.35
C GLY A 279 21.23 -24.52 -11.34
N PRO A 280 22.26 -23.84 -11.83
CA PRO A 280 22.35 -22.36 -11.71
C PRO A 280 21.33 -21.59 -12.56
N GLU A 281 20.94 -22.14 -13.72
CA GLU A 281 20.00 -21.47 -14.63
C GLU A 281 18.56 -21.48 -14.05
N LEU A 282 18.15 -22.58 -13.47
CA LEU A 282 16.84 -22.67 -12.80
C LEU A 282 16.80 -21.71 -11.61
N ASP A 283 17.88 -21.62 -10.83
CA ASP A 283 17.98 -20.73 -9.68
C ASP A 283 17.83 -19.26 -10.12
N GLU A 284 18.49 -18.85 -11.18
CA GLU A 284 18.39 -17.51 -11.76
C GLU A 284 16.94 -17.19 -12.18
N ARG A 285 16.30 -18.12 -12.88
CA ARG A 285 14.93 -17.95 -13.35
C ARG A 285 13.94 -17.85 -12.15
N VAL A 286 14.08 -18.70 -11.12
CA VAL A 286 13.25 -18.64 -9.93
C VAL A 286 13.46 -17.34 -9.16
N HIS A 287 14.72 -16.92 -8.95
CA HIS A 287 14.98 -15.64 -8.27
C HIS A 287 14.47 -14.43 -9.04
N GLY A 288 14.38 -14.49 -10.37
CA GLY A 288 13.80 -13.43 -11.19
C GLY A 288 12.31 -13.19 -10.96
N GLU A 289 11.59 -14.23 -10.51
CA GLU A 289 10.13 -14.20 -10.36
C GLU A 289 9.66 -14.11 -8.89
N VAL A 290 10.61 -14.05 -7.95
CA VAL A 290 10.35 -13.89 -6.51
C VAL A 290 10.98 -12.60 -6.02
N ALA A 291 10.20 -11.69 -5.47
CA ALA A 291 10.70 -10.42 -4.96
C ALA A 291 10.83 -10.44 -3.44
N LEU A 292 12.06 -10.20 -2.97
CA LEU A 292 12.36 -9.91 -1.57
C LEU A 292 12.60 -8.40 -1.43
N ASP A 293 12.01 -7.77 -0.39
CA ASP A 293 12.19 -6.35 -0.08
C ASP A 293 12.46 -6.17 1.41
N THR A 294 12.94 -4.98 1.78
CA THR A 294 13.17 -4.60 3.18
C THR A 294 11.88 -4.41 3.96
N GLU A 295 10.78 -4.09 3.27
CA GLU A 295 9.50 -3.80 3.89
C GLU A 295 8.36 -4.62 3.28
N ARG A 296 7.46 -5.08 4.15
CA ARG A 296 6.24 -5.80 3.78
C ARG A 296 5.26 -4.88 3.03
N THR A 297 4.62 -5.38 1.98
CA THR A 297 3.63 -4.64 1.17
C THR A 297 2.30 -5.40 1.16
N MET A 298 1.21 -4.69 0.84
CA MET A 298 -0.15 -5.30 0.78
C MET A 298 -0.50 -5.80 -0.64
N GLU A 299 0.42 -5.77 -1.60
CA GLU A 299 0.09 -6.09 -3.01
C GLU A 299 -0.46 -7.51 -3.19
N GLN A 300 0.16 -8.49 -2.54
CA GLN A 300 -0.29 -9.88 -2.55
C GLN A 300 -0.58 -10.43 -1.14
N ASP A 301 -0.43 -9.63 -0.11
CA ASP A 301 -0.45 -10.02 1.29
C ASP A 301 -1.64 -9.42 2.03
N LEU A 302 -2.75 -10.12 2.00
CA LEU A 302 -3.95 -9.73 2.75
C LEU A 302 -3.71 -9.75 4.28
N ALA A 303 -2.90 -10.70 4.77
CA ALA A 303 -2.60 -10.82 6.20
C ALA A 303 -1.88 -9.57 6.74
N PHE A 304 -1.15 -8.85 5.88
CA PHE A 304 -0.58 -7.56 6.23
C PHE A 304 -1.64 -6.48 6.50
N GLY A 305 -2.75 -6.48 5.75
CA GLY A 305 -3.88 -5.59 6.01
C GLY A 305 -4.52 -5.87 7.37
N PHE A 306 -4.71 -7.15 7.71
CA PHE A 306 -5.17 -7.57 9.04
C PHE A 306 -4.21 -7.10 10.12
N ARG A 307 -2.91 -7.34 9.96
CA ARG A 307 -1.88 -6.92 10.91
C ARG A 307 -1.91 -5.41 11.16
N GLN A 308 -2.05 -4.59 10.12
CA GLN A 308 -2.11 -3.14 10.26
C GLN A 308 -3.34 -2.67 11.07
N LEU A 309 -4.50 -3.28 10.85
CA LEU A 309 -5.72 -2.98 11.61
C LEU A 309 -5.61 -3.40 13.06
N VAL A 310 -5.01 -4.56 13.32
CA VAL A 310 -4.74 -5.06 14.68
C VAL A 310 -3.73 -4.16 15.39
N ASP A 311 -2.63 -3.77 14.74
CA ASP A 311 -1.62 -2.84 15.30
C ASP A 311 -2.28 -1.50 15.74
N ILE A 312 -3.28 -1.00 14.97
CA ILE A 312 -4.04 0.21 15.34
C ILE A 312 -4.92 -0.06 16.55
N ALA A 313 -5.64 -1.19 16.58
CA ALA A 313 -6.50 -1.56 17.71
C ALA A 313 -5.71 -1.73 19.01
N GLU A 314 -4.58 -2.47 18.95
CA GLU A 314 -3.71 -2.67 20.12
C GLU A 314 -3.16 -1.36 20.68
N ARG A 315 -2.74 -0.47 19.75
CA ARG A 315 -2.23 0.83 20.17
C ARG A 315 -3.31 1.70 20.78
N ALA A 316 -4.53 1.70 20.21
CA ALA A 316 -5.68 2.39 20.77
C ALA A 316 -6.03 1.87 22.19
N LEU A 317 -5.85 0.57 22.43
CA LEU A 317 -6.08 -0.08 23.72
C LEU A 317 -4.91 0.05 24.69
N SER A 318 -3.77 0.60 24.27
CA SER A 318 -2.64 0.79 25.17
C SER A 318 -3.00 1.72 26.35
N PRO A 319 -2.43 1.52 27.55
CA PRO A 319 -2.74 2.35 28.72
C PRO A 319 -2.49 3.85 28.51
N ALA A 320 -1.59 4.21 27.61
CA ALA A 320 -1.24 5.60 27.30
C ALA A 320 -2.28 6.30 26.39
N VAL A 321 -3.00 5.55 25.56
CA VAL A 321 -4.00 6.09 24.60
C VAL A 321 -5.42 5.87 25.11
N ASN A 322 -5.75 4.65 25.52
CA ASN A 322 -7.02 4.22 26.08
C ASN A 322 -8.24 4.70 25.28
N ASP A 323 -8.25 4.40 23.97
CA ASP A 323 -9.33 4.73 23.03
C ASP A 323 -10.00 3.45 22.48
N PRO A 324 -10.92 2.85 23.26
CA PRO A 324 -11.64 1.64 22.82
C PRO A 324 -12.54 1.90 21.60
N THR A 325 -12.94 3.14 21.34
CA THR A 325 -13.75 3.47 20.16
C THR A 325 -12.98 3.26 18.87
N THR A 326 -11.72 3.70 18.79
CA THR A 326 -10.84 3.45 17.64
C THR A 326 -10.54 1.94 17.49
N ALA A 327 -10.38 1.22 18.59
CA ALA A 327 -10.22 -0.23 18.55
C ALA A 327 -11.46 -0.93 17.96
N CYS A 328 -12.66 -0.52 18.37
CA CYS A 328 -13.92 -1.03 17.81
C CYS A 328 -14.06 -0.71 16.31
N GLN A 329 -13.66 0.49 15.85
CA GLN A 329 -13.65 0.83 14.43
C GLN A 329 -12.73 -0.09 13.63
N SER A 330 -11.56 -0.45 14.17
CA SER A 330 -10.67 -1.42 13.55
C SER A 330 -11.29 -2.82 13.50
N LEU A 331 -11.98 -3.24 14.59
CA LEU A 331 -12.71 -4.50 14.64
C LEU A 331 -13.88 -4.53 13.66
N ASP A 332 -14.55 -3.41 13.38
CA ASP A 332 -15.61 -3.33 12.38
C ASP A 332 -15.09 -3.65 10.98
N VAL A 333 -13.92 -3.12 10.64
CA VAL A 333 -13.26 -3.41 9.35
C VAL A 333 -12.73 -4.85 9.28
N LEU A 334 -12.13 -5.34 10.37
CA LEU A 334 -11.68 -6.74 10.48
C LEU A 334 -12.87 -7.70 10.34
N HIS A 335 -14.02 -7.36 10.92
CA HIS A 335 -15.25 -8.14 10.79
C HIS A 335 -15.74 -8.22 9.32
N ASP A 336 -15.81 -7.08 8.60
CA ASP A 336 -16.16 -7.09 7.17
C ASP A 336 -15.22 -7.97 6.35
N LEU A 337 -13.91 -7.88 6.59
CA LEU A 337 -12.92 -8.70 5.89
C LEU A 337 -13.05 -10.19 6.24
N LEU A 338 -13.19 -10.54 7.51
CA LEU A 338 -13.40 -11.92 7.96
C LEU A 338 -14.69 -12.52 7.42
N ARG A 339 -15.79 -11.73 7.41
CA ARG A 339 -17.07 -12.19 6.89
C ARG A 339 -17.00 -12.52 5.39
N ARG A 340 -16.28 -11.70 4.62
CA ARG A 340 -16.01 -11.97 3.21
C ARG A 340 -15.18 -13.24 3.00
N LEU A 341 -14.13 -13.44 3.81
CA LEU A 341 -13.33 -14.68 3.77
C LEU A 341 -14.13 -15.89 4.22
N ALA A 342 -14.92 -15.77 5.28
CA ALA A 342 -15.74 -16.88 5.82
C ALA A 342 -16.74 -17.46 4.82
N THR A 343 -17.15 -16.66 3.83
CA THR A 343 -18.12 -17.06 2.78
C THR A 343 -17.44 -17.48 1.47
N ARG A 344 -16.10 -17.64 1.45
CA ARG A 344 -15.34 -18.00 0.24
C ARG A 344 -14.48 -19.22 0.47
N HIS A 345 -14.25 -19.97 -0.58
CA HIS A 345 -13.21 -20.99 -0.57
C HIS A 345 -11.84 -20.35 -0.66
N LEU A 346 -10.93 -20.70 0.23
CA LEU A 346 -9.58 -20.19 0.21
C LEU A 346 -8.68 -21.05 -0.69
N PRO A 347 -7.76 -20.43 -1.47
CA PRO A 347 -6.89 -21.18 -2.37
C PRO A 347 -5.97 -22.13 -1.59
N GLY A 348 -5.86 -23.37 -2.05
CA GLY A 348 -4.99 -24.39 -1.45
C GLY A 348 -3.50 -24.20 -1.74
N GLY A 349 -3.13 -23.16 -2.50
CA GLY A 349 -1.73 -22.84 -2.82
C GLY A 349 -1.07 -23.72 -3.86
N SER A 350 -1.81 -24.63 -4.51
CA SER A 350 -1.31 -25.50 -5.59
C SER A 350 -1.67 -24.92 -6.95
N PHE A 351 -0.67 -24.64 -7.78
CA PHE A 351 -0.85 -24.09 -9.12
C PHE A 351 -0.49 -25.15 -10.17
N ARG A 352 -1.36 -25.31 -11.17
CA ARG A 352 -1.28 -26.36 -12.18
C ARG A 352 -0.91 -25.79 -13.54
N ASP A 353 -0.24 -26.61 -14.36
CA ASP A 353 -0.04 -26.33 -15.77
C ASP A 353 -1.34 -26.58 -16.59
N PRO A 354 -1.37 -26.21 -17.88
CA PRO A 354 -2.52 -26.50 -18.75
C PRO A 354 -2.86 -28.01 -18.88
N GLY A 355 -1.91 -28.87 -18.55
CA GLY A 355 -2.09 -30.33 -18.50
C GLY A 355 -2.67 -30.86 -17.17
N GLY A 356 -3.04 -29.95 -16.25
CA GLY A 356 -3.62 -30.27 -14.94
C GLY A 356 -2.62 -30.74 -13.88
N ARG A 357 -1.31 -30.78 -14.20
CA ARG A 357 -0.26 -31.22 -13.26
C ARG A 357 0.15 -30.10 -12.33
N VAL A 358 0.29 -30.37 -11.03
CA VAL A 358 0.83 -29.41 -10.06
C VAL A 358 2.28 -29.08 -10.41
N ARG A 359 2.58 -27.81 -10.57
CA ARG A 359 3.91 -27.28 -10.91
C ARG A 359 4.48 -26.33 -9.85
N LEU A 360 3.61 -25.65 -9.13
CA LEU A 360 4.04 -24.73 -8.09
C LEU A 360 3.17 -24.91 -6.84
N VAL A 361 3.82 -24.91 -5.69
CA VAL A 361 3.15 -24.87 -4.38
C VAL A 361 3.64 -23.63 -3.64
N VAL A 362 2.70 -22.77 -3.23
CA VAL A 362 2.95 -21.57 -2.44
C VAL A 362 2.15 -21.68 -1.16
N PRO A 363 2.78 -21.66 0.02
CA PRO A 363 2.06 -21.71 1.29
C PRO A 363 1.08 -20.53 1.41
N GLN A 364 -0.16 -20.82 1.80
CA GLN A 364 -1.22 -19.81 1.93
C GLN A 364 -1.63 -19.67 3.40
N TYR A 365 -2.26 -18.53 3.73
CA TYR A 365 -2.94 -18.34 5.01
C TYR A 365 -4.28 -19.07 5.00
N ALA A 366 -4.56 -19.86 6.04
CA ALA A 366 -5.87 -20.44 6.29
C ALA A 366 -6.82 -19.43 6.93
N PHE A 367 -8.12 -19.69 6.92
CA PHE A 367 -9.10 -18.84 7.61
C PHE A 367 -8.79 -18.73 9.11
N ALA A 368 -8.36 -19.81 9.74
CA ALA A 368 -7.92 -19.84 11.13
C ALA A 368 -6.80 -18.86 11.42
N ASP A 369 -5.83 -18.66 10.51
CA ASP A 369 -4.71 -17.72 10.69
C ASP A 369 -5.22 -16.27 10.73
N PHE A 370 -6.13 -15.89 9.81
CA PHE A 370 -6.75 -14.56 9.80
C PHE A 370 -7.57 -14.29 11.06
N LEU A 371 -8.35 -15.29 11.49
CA LEU A 371 -9.18 -15.20 12.68
C LEU A 371 -8.32 -15.08 13.94
N ALA A 372 -7.22 -15.84 14.03
CA ALA A 372 -6.28 -15.78 15.15
C ALA A 372 -5.62 -14.40 15.28
N VAL A 373 -5.20 -13.80 14.17
CA VAL A 373 -4.62 -12.43 14.17
C VAL A 373 -5.67 -11.41 14.58
N ALA A 374 -6.88 -11.46 14.01
CA ALA A 374 -7.92 -10.45 14.26
C ALA A 374 -8.50 -10.50 15.68
N VAL A 375 -8.61 -11.67 16.26
CA VAL A 375 -9.25 -11.86 17.59
C VAL A 375 -8.21 -11.97 18.70
N GLY A 376 -7.18 -12.81 18.51
CA GLY A 376 -6.30 -13.23 19.60
C GLY A 376 -5.53 -12.10 20.26
N GLU A 377 -4.97 -11.21 19.45
CA GLU A 377 -4.18 -10.10 19.98
C GLU A 377 -5.07 -8.97 20.50
N VAL A 378 -6.11 -8.59 19.75
CA VAL A 378 -7.06 -7.55 20.21
C VAL A 378 -7.75 -7.96 21.49
N TRP A 379 -8.12 -9.24 21.65
CA TRP A 379 -8.67 -9.76 22.90
C TRP A 379 -7.72 -9.61 24.08
N ARG A 380 -6.44 -9.92 23.88
CA ARG A 380 -5.40 -9.85 24.92
C ARG A 380 -5.26 -8.44 25.53
N TYR A 381 -5.38 -7.40 24.69
CA TYR A 381 -5.22 -6.01 25.11
C TYR A 381 -6.54 -5.32 25.45
N GLY A 382 -7.67 -5.86 25.00
CA GLY A 382 -8.99 -5.23 25.12
C GLY A 382 -9.99 -5.95 25.99
N SER A 383 -9.66 -7.09 26.59
CA SER A 383 -10.59 -7.86 27.43
C SER A 383 -11.18 -7.07 28.59
N ASP A 384 -10.45 -6.09 29.12
CA ASP A 384 -10.88 -5.24 30.23
C ASP A 384 -11.68 -3.99 29.77
N ALA A 385 -11.72 -3.70 28.48
CA ALA A 385 -12.47 -2.58 27.91
C ALA A 385 -13.90 -3.03 27.56
N ALA A 386 -14.92 -2.47 28.20
CA ALA A 386 -16.30 -2.95 28.09
C ALA A 386 -16.81 -3.15 26.65
N GLN A 387 -16.45 -2.26 25.73
CA GLN A 387 -16.93 -2.28 24.33
C GLN A 387 -16.27 -3.38 23.48
N VAL A 388 -15.02 -3.74 23.76
CA VAL A 388 -14.21 -4.63 22.90
C VAL A 388 -14.67 -6.09 23.02
N PRO A 389 -14.88 -6.67 24.22
CA PRO A 389 -15.44 -8.02 24.38
C PRO A 389 -16.80 -8.17 23.70
N GLU A 390 -17.70 -7.20 23.88
CA GLU A 390 -19.03 -7.21 23.26
C GLU A 390 -18.92 -7.19 21.73
N ARG A 391 -18.03 -6.35 21.19
CA ARG A 391 -17.83 -6.23 19.75
C ARG A 391 -17.24 -7.51 19.14
N ILE A 392 -16.27 -8.15 19.81
CA ILE A 392 -15.69 -9.43 19.38
C ILE A 392 -16.72 -10.55 19.48
N ALA A 393 -17.50 -10.59 20.55
CA ALA A 393 -18.57 -11.56 20.71
C ALA A 393 -19.59 -11.47 19.57
N GLY A 394 -20.08 -10.27 19.28
CA GLY A 394 -21.01 -10.02 18.17
C GLY A 394 -20.43 -10.42 16.81
N MET A 395 -19.15 -10.12 16.55
CA MET A 395 -18.44 -10.53 15.35
C MET A 395 -18.38 -12.06 15.20
N LEU A 396 -18.00 -12.79 16.26
CA LEU A 396 -17.89 -14.24 16.22
C LEU A 396 -19.24 -14.94 16.04
N VAL A 397 -20.31 -14.39 16.64
CA VAL A 397 -21.67 -14.91 16.44
C VAL A 397 -22.12 -14.74 14.99
N ASP A 398 -21.89 -13.56 14.39
CA ASP A 398 -22.21 -13.32 12.97
C ASP A 398 -21.39 -14.23 12.03
N LEU A 399 -20.09 -14.38 12.30
CA LEU A 399 -19.22 -15.26 11.52
C LEU A 399 -19.67 -16.74 11.61
N ALA A 400 -20.11 -17.21 12.79
CA ALA A 400 -20.60 -18.57 12.95
C ALA A 400 -21.86 -18.85 12.13
N ALA A 401 -22.71 -17.82 11.96
CA ALA A 401 -23.91 -17.92 11.15
C ALA A 401 -23.60 -17.88 9.64
N ALA A 402 -22.61 -17.08 9.23
CA ALA A 402 -22.31 -16.83 7.81
C ALA A 402 -21.28 -17.79 7.20
N ALA A 403 -20.42 -18.42 8.01
CA ALA A 403 -19.27 -19.18 7.54
C ALA A 403 -19.64 -20.44 6.77
N LEU A 404 -18.86 -20.75 5.73
CA LEU A 404 -18.87 -22.04 5.06
C LEU A 404 -18.59 -23.18 6.06
N PRO A 405 -19.07 -24.41 5.79
CA PRO A 405 -18.88 -25.54 6.71
C PRO A 405 -17.41 -25.77 7.11
N GLU A 406 -16.49 -25.58 6.20
CA GLU A 406 -15.05 -25.75 6.40
C GLU A 406 -14.46 -24.75 7.41
N HIS A 407 -15.00 -23.53 7.51
CA HIS A 407 -14.52 -22.47 8.40
C HIS A 407 -15.24 -22.43 9.75
N ARG A 408 -16.39 -23.13 9.86
CA ARG A 408 -17.19 -23.12 11.10
C ARG A 408 -16.44 -23.64 12.32
N ARG A 409 -15.61 -24.67 12.13
CA ARG A 409 -14.80 -25.22 13.22
C ARG A 409 -13.88 -24.18 13.83
N ASP A 410 -13.28 -23.33 13.01
CA ASP A 410 -12.35 -22.29 13.46
C ASP A 410 -13.08 -21.24 14.30
N VAL A 411 -14.26 -20.81 13.85
CA VAL A 411 -15.10 -19.87 14.61
C VAL A 411 -15.58 -20.49 15.92
N GLN A 412 -16.05 -21.75 15.89
CA GLN A 412 -16.52 -22.47 17.08
C GLN A 412 -15.40 -22.66 18.10
N HIS A 413 -14.16 -22.85 17.67
CA HIS A 413 -13.01 -22.90 18.57
C HIS A 413 -12.88 -21.62 19.42
N TRP A 414 -13.06 -20.45 18.81
CA TRP A 414 -13.04 -19.17 19.55
C TRP A 414 -14.25 -18.99 20.44
N LEU A 415 -15.44 -19.30 19.96
CA LEU A 415 -16.67 -19.22 20.77
C LEU A 415 -16.68 -20.19 21.97
N GLY A 416 -15.95 -21.29 21.88
CA GLY A 416 -15.78 -22.29 22.95
C GLY A 416 -14.80 -21.89 24.06
N ARG A 417 -14.06 -20.80 23.90
CA ARG A 417 -13.19 -20.29 24.95
C ARG A 417 -14.00 -19.70 26.10
N PRO A 418 -13.72 -20.05 27.36
CA PRO A 418 -14.54 -19.63 28.51
C PRO A 418 -14.69 -18.12 28.64
N ASP A 419 -13.58 -17.38 28.42
CA ASP A 419 -13.50 -15.92 28.47
C ASP A 419 -14.37 -15.23 27.39
N ILE A 420 -14.39 -15.79 26.19
CA ILE A 420 -15.22 -15.29 25.08
C ILE A 420 -16.67 -15.73 25.23
N ALA A 421 -16.93 -16.97 25.69
CA ALA A 421 -18.28 -17.46 25.93
C ALA A 421 -19.01 -16.62 26.99
N GLU A 422 -18.29 -16.15 28.01
CA GLU A 422 -18.85 -15.24 29.02
C GLU A 422 -19.25 -13.89 28.40
N ALA A 423 -18.40 -13.31 27.52
CA ALA A 423 -18.69 -12.08 26.79
C ALA A 423 -19.91 -12.23 25.87
N VAL A 424 -20.04 -13.37 25.16
CA VAL A 424 -21.21 -13.69 24.31
C VAL A 424 -22.48 -13.75 25.16
N ALA A 425 -22.44 -14.42 26.33
CA ALA A 425 -23.57 -14.50 27.23
C ALA A 425 -23.92 -13.13 27.82
N ALA A 426 -22.95 -12.27 28.09
CA ALA A 426 -23.17 -10.91 28.56
C ALA A 426 -23.82 -10.03 27.48
N ALA A 427 -23.35 -10.10 26.24
CA ALA A 427 -23.90 -9.35 25.11
C ALA A 427 -25.32 -9.77 24.72
N ALA A 428 -25.72 -11.00 25.02
CA ALA A 428 -27.10 -11.50 24.79
C ALA A 428 -28.12 -11.06 25.83
N ARG A 429 -27.72 -10.44 26.93
CA ARG A 429 -28.65 -9.92 27.98
C ARG A 429 -29.26 -8.61 27.48
N PRO A 430 -30.60 -8.43 27.64
CA PRO A 430 -31.22 -7.15 27.33
C PRO A 430 -30.65 -6.07 28.26
N PRO A 431 -30.52 -4.81 27.79
CA PRO A 431 -30.10 -3.71 28.65
C PRO A 431 -31.07 -3.55 29.81
N SER A 432 -30.55 -3.52 31.04
CA SER A 432 -31.28 -3.37 32.28
C SER A 432 -31.88 -1.97 32.44
#